data_fb447dbf899d22fd6614f2a0bd475d3f
#
_entry.id   fb447dbf899d22fd6614f2a0bd475d3f
#
_cell.length_a   1.000
_cell.length_b   1.000
_cell.length_c   1.000
_cell.angle_alpha   90.00
_cell.angle_beta   90.00
_cell.angle_gamma   90.00
#
_symmetry.space_group_name_H-M   'P 1'
#
loop_
_entity.id
_entity.type
_entity.pdbx_description
1 polymer ?
#
loop_
_entity_poly.entity_id
_entity_poly.type
_entity_poly.pdbx_seq_one_letter_code
_entity_poly.pdbx_strand_id
1 'polypeptide(L)'
;MPKLPEPFRRFERENGAVVKAYEALGETCAKAGPLDARTRELVKLGMAIGGRLEGAVHSHARRALEAGAAAEQIRHVVALAVPTVGFPTAVAAFTWVEDVLAGTRKKTPR
;
A
#
# COMPACT_ATOMS: atom_id res chain seq x y z
N MET A 1 -5.61 -9.82 -11.91
CA MET A 1 -5.68 -9.06 -10.65
C MET A 1 -5.92 -10.00 -9.48
N PRO A 2 -5.12 -9.88 -8.46
CA PRO A 2 -5.43 -10.64 -7.26
C PRO A 2 -6.77 -10.18 -6.69
N LYS A 3 -7.52 -11.12 -6.16
CA LYS A 3 -8.80 -10.79 -5.53
C LYS A 3 -8.54 -10.05 -4.23
N LEU A 4 -9.33 -9.03 -3.96
CA LEU A 4 -9.29 -8.34 -2.68
C LEU A 4 -9.78 -9.28 -1.58
N PRO A 5 -9.32 -9.07 -0.34
CA PRO A 5 -9.76 -9.91 0.79
C PRO A 5 -11.28 -9.93 0.91
N GLU A 6 -11.81 -11.06 1.32
CA GLU A 6 -13.27 -11.24 1.45
C GLU A 6 -13.92 -10.21 2.38
N PRO A 7 -13.33 -9.85 3.54
CA PRO A 7 -13.95 -8.82 4.37
C PRO A 7 -14.12 -7.49 3.65
N PHE A 8 -13.13 -7.11 2.82
CA PHE A 8 -13.24 -5.89 2.03
C PHE A 8 -14.33 -6.00 0.99
N ARG A 9 -14.40 -7.14 0.28
CA ARG A 9 -15.42 -7.35 -0.75
C ARG A 9 -16.83 -7.34 -0.14
N ARG A 10 -16.99 -7.93 1.02
CA ARG A 10 -18.26 -7.92 1.73
C ARG A 10 -18.66 -6.50 2.13
N PHE A 11 -17.71 -5.75 2.68
CA PHE A 11 -17.96 -4.36 3.06
C PHE A 11 -18.41 -3.56 1.84
N GLU A 12 -17.72 -3.75 0.71
CA GLU A 12 -18.05 -3.04 -0.52
C GLU A 12 -19.46 -3.37 -0.99
N ARG A 13 -19.85 -4.64 -0.94
CA ARG A 13 -21.20 -5.04 -1.33
C ARG A 13 -22.27 -4.40 -0.45
N GLU A 14 -21.99 -4.32 0.85
CA GLU A 14 -22.97 -3.81 1.81
C GLU A 14 -22.97 -2.29 1.92
N ASN A 15 -21.88 -1.64 1.51
CA ASN A 15 -21.68 -0.21 1.67
C ASN A 15 -21.16 0.43 0.37
N GLY A 16 -21.76 0.06 -0.75
CA GLY A 16 -21.29 0.50 -2.04
C GLY A 16 -21.20 2.01 -2.21
N ALA A 17 -22.19 2.74 -1.69
CA ALA A 17 -22.18 4.19 -1.80
C ALA A 17 -21.03 4.82 -1.00
N VAL A 18 -20.72 4.25 0.16
CA VAL A 18 -19.60 4.71 1.00
C VAL A 18 -18.28 4.48 0.26
N VAL A 19 -18.10 3.29 -0.29
CA VAL A 19 -16.87 2.96 -1.01
C VAL A 19 -16.72 3.85 -2.23
N LYS A 20 -17.82 4.10 -2.95
CA LYS A 20 -17.77 4.97 -4.13
C LYS A 20 -17.36 6.39 -3.76
N ALA A 21 -17.90 6.94 -2.67
CA ALA A 21 -17.52 8.25 -2.19
C ALA A 21 -16.05 8.30 -1.77
N TYR A 22 -15.57 7.23 -1.15
CA TYR A 22 -14.18 7.12 -0.75
C TYR A 22 -13.26 7.11 -1.98
N GLU A 23 -13.62 6.37 -3.02
CA GLU A 23 -12.84 6.34 -4.25
C GLU A 23 -12.79 7.71 -4.92
N ALA A 24 -13.90 8.43 -4.91
CA ALA A 24 -13.94 9.80 -5.45
C ALA A 24 -13.01 10.72 -4.66
N LEU A 25 -13.02 10.59 -3.34
CA LEU A 25 -12.10 11.36 -2.48
C LEU A 25 -10.65 11.05 -2.84
N GLY A 26 -10.32 9.78 -3.02
CA GLY A 26 -8.96 9.37 -3.39
C GLY A 26 -8.53 10.00 -4.72
N GLU A 27 -9.41 10.01 -5.71
CA GLU A 27 -9.10 10.63 -7.00
C GLU A 27 -8.88 12.13 -6.88
N THR A 28 -9.73 12.79 -6.09
CA THR A 28 -9.59 14.22 -5.87
C THR A 28 -8.26 14.54 -5.19
N CYS A 29 -7.89 13.76 -4.18
CA CYS A 29 -6.61 13.96 -3.50
C CYS A 29 -5.43 13.70 -4.43
N ALA A 30 -5.53 12.70 -5.31
CA ALA A 30 -4.45 12.40 -6.25
C ALA A 30 -4.20 13.57 -7.20
N LYS A 31 -5.24 14.31 -7.55
CA LYS A 31 -5.13 15.45 -8.46
C LYS A 31 -4.81 16.76 -7.76
N ALA A 32 -4.69 16.76 -6.45
CA ALA A 32 -4.51 17.98 -5.66
C ALA A 32 -3.10 18.55 -5.74
N GLY A 33 -2.15 17.84 -6.28
CA GLY A 33 -0.78 18.33 -6.39
C GLY A 33 0.03 17.60 -7.44
N PRO A 34 1.32 17.93 -7.56
CA PRO A 34 2.15 17.48 -8.70
C PRO A 34 2.84 16.14 -8.52
N LEU A 35 2.63 15.42 -7.43
CA LEU A 35 3.29 14.13 -7.25
C LEU A 35 2.72 13.11 -8.23
N ASP A 36 3.58 12.40 -8.93
CA ASP A 36 3.13 11.37 -9.86
C ASP A 36 2.65 10.13 -9.10
N ALA A 37 2.03 9.21 -9.82
CA ALA A 37 1.37 8.06 -9.21
C ALA A 37 2.33 7.21 -8.38
N ARG A 38 3.53 6.93 -8.89
CA ARG A 38 4.51 6.13 -8.17
C ARG A 38 4.94 6.81 -6.88
N THR A 39 5.25 8.09 -6.95
CA THR A 39 5.65 8.86 -5.77
C THR A 39 4.52 8.92 -4.75
N ARG A 40 3.28 9.17 -5.22
CA ARG A 40 2.12 9.20 -4.32
C ARG A 40 1.99 7.89 -3.54
N GLU A 41 2.14 6.75 -4.22
CA GLU A 41 1.96 5.47 -3.55
C GLU A 41 3.10 5.18 -2.57
N LEU A 42 4.32 5.56 -2.91
CA LEU A 42 5.43 5.40 -1.96
C LEU A 42 5.25 6.29 -0.72
N VAL A 43 4.79 7.52 -0.90
CA VAL A 43 4.50 8.42 0.21
C VAL A 43 3.38 7.85 1.09
N LYS A 44 2.29 7.38 0.47
CA LYS A 44 1.18 6.80 1.22
C LYS A 44 1.58 5.53 1.94
N LEU A 45 2.46 4.74 1.34
CA LEU A 45 3.02 3.58 2.02
C LEU A 45 3.73 4.00 3.31
N GLY A 46 4.54 5.05 3.24
CA GLY A 46 5.21 5.57 4.43
C GLY A 46 4.22 6.04 5.50
N MET A 47 3.16 6.73 5.09
CA MET A 47 2.11 7.16 6.01
C MET A 47 1.42 5.98 6.68
N ALA A 48 1.13 4.93 5.90
CA ALA A 48 0.49 3.72 6.41
C ALA A 48 1.39 3.00 7.41
N ILE A 49 2.70 2.96 7.13
CA ILE A 49 3.67 2.37 8.05
C ILE A 49 3.67 3.13 9.37
N GLY A 50 3.75 4.46 9.29
CA GLY A 50 3.75 5.31 10.49
C GLY A 50 2.48 5.15 11.31
N GLY A 51 1.35 4.94 10.66
CA GLY A 51 0.07 4.69 11.32
C GLY A 51 -0.11 3.27 11.80
N ARG A 52 0.82 2.36 11.47
CA ARG A 52 0.75 0.94 11.78
C ARG A 52 -0.52 0.30 11.21
N LEU A 53 -0.86 0.68 9.98
CA LEU A 53 -2.11 0.25 9.34
C LEU A 53 -1.80 -0.91 8.38
N GLU A 54 -1.86 -2.13 8.89
CA GLU A 54 -1.45 -3.31 8.12
C GLU A 54 -2.14 -3.40 6.76
N GLY A 55 -3.46 -3.26 6.73
CA GLY A 55 -4.20 -3.34 5.47
C GLY A 55 -3.79 -2.27 4.47
N ALA A 56 -3.54 -1.05 4.96
CA ALA A 56 -3.10 0.05 4.11
C ALA A 56 -1.68 -0.17 3.61
N VAL A 57 -0.79 -0.76 4.43
CA VAL A 57 0.55 -1.11 3.99
C VAL A 57 0.48 -2.09 2.84
N HIS A 58 -0.32 -3.16 2.96
CA HIS A 58 -0.52 -4.12 1.89
C HIS A 58 -1.03 -3.43 0.62
N SER A 59 -2.06 -2.59 0.77
CA SER A 59 -2.70 -1.91 -0.36
C SER A 59 -1.74 -0.99 -1.09
N HIS A 60 -1.02 -0.14 -0.35
CA HIS A 60 -0.13 0.82 -0.99
C HIS A 60 1.13 0.18 -1.53
N ALA A 61 1.61 -0.92 -0.95
CA ALA A 61 2.70 -1.69 -1.55
C ALA A 61 2.28 -2.26 -2.90
N ARG A 62 1.08 -2.85 -2.99
CA ARG A 62 0.56 -3.35 -4.27
C ARG A 62 0.41 -2.23 -5.30
N ARG A 63 -0.17 -1.11 -4.88
CA ARG A 63 -0.39 0.02 -5.78
C ARG A 63 0.91 0.66 -6.24
N ALA A 64 1.92 0.65 -5.38
CA ALA A 64 3.24 1.15 -5.76
C ALA A 64 3.83 0.30 -6.87
N LEU A 65 3.74 -1.05 -6.75
CA LEU A 65 4.19 -1.93 -7.83
C LEU A 65 3.42 -1.66 -9.12
N GLU A 66 2.10 -1.52 -9.03
CA GLU A 66 1.27 -1.22 -10.20
C GLU A 66 1.64 0.11 -10.86
N ALA A 67 2.08 1.07 -10.05
CA ALA A 67 2.48 2.39 -10.55
C ALA A 67 3.93 2.42 -11.04
N GLY A 68 4.62 1.28 -11.03
CA GLY A 68 5.96 1.16 -11.58
C GLY A 68 7.09 1.22 -10.58
N ALA A 69 6.81 1.21 -9.28
CA ALA A 69 7.88 1.18 -8.29
C ALA A 69 8.55 -0.19 -8.29
N ALA A 70 9.86 -0.19 -8.14
CA ALA A 70 10.61 -1.43 -7.97
C ALA A 70 10.49 -1.93 -6.53
N ALA A 71 10.64 -3.24 -6.35
CA ALA A 71 10.62 -3.82 -5.00
C ALA A 71 11.63 -3.14 -4.08
N GLU A 72 12.81 -2.80 -4.62
CA GLU A 72 13.85 -2.11 -3.85
C GLU A 72 13.39 -0.74 -3.34
N GLN A 73 12.59 -0.02 -4.14
CA GLN A 73 12.07 1.27 -3.72
C GLN A 73 11.07 1.11 -2.57
N ILE A 74 10.26 0.07 -2.64
CA ILE A 74 9.31 -0.23 -1.58
C ILE A 74 10.05 -0.61 -0.30
N ARG A 75 11.08 -1.44 -0.41
CA ARG A 75 11.91 -1.81 0.74
C ARG A 75 12.65 -0.61 1.32
N HIS A 76 13.02 0.34 0.46
CA HIS A 76 13.68 1.56 0.94
C HIS A 76 12.75 2.39 1.83
N VAL A 77 11.46 2.46 1.50
CA VAL A 77 10.48 3.14 2.37
C VAL A 77 10.48 2.52 3.75
N VAL A 78 10.54 1.18 3.84
CA VAL A 78 10.60 0.48 5.12
C VAL A 78 11.87 0.84 5.88
N ALA A 79 13.01 0.87 5.19
CA ALA A 79 14.29 1.23 5.83
C ALA A 79 14.24 2.65 6.39
N LEU A 80 13.63 3.58 5.68
CA LEU A 80 13.49 4.96 6.14
C LEU A 80 12.58 5.06 7.37
N ALA A 81 11.71 4.11 7.58
CA ALA A 81 10.84 4.09 8.76
C ALA A 81 11.64 3.86 10.05
N VAL A 82 12.79 3.19 9.98
CA VAL A 82 13.57 2.87 11.18
C VAL A 82 13.93 4.12 11.98
N PRO A 83 14.58 5.14 11.40
CA PRO A 83 14.91 6.35 12.16
C PRO A 83 13.74 7.32 12.30
N THR A 84 12.63 7.07 11.61
CA THR A 84 11.53 8.02 11.55
C THR A 84 10.40 7.67 12.50
N VAL A 85 10.01 6.40 12.57
CA VAL A 85 8.89 5.98 13.41
C VAL A 85 9.26 4.81 14.35
N GLY A 86 10.52 4.39 14.33
CA GLY A 86 11.03 3.40 15.26
C GLY A 86 11.20 2.02 14.69
N PHE A 87 12.16 1.28 15.25
CA PHE A 87 12.55 -0.03 14.75
C PHE A 87 11.42 -1.08 14.84
N PRO A 88 10.70 -1.18 15.98
CA PRO A 88 9.63 -2.19 16.04
C PRO A 88 8.54 -1.99 14.98
N THR A 89 8.14 -0.74 14.74
CA THR A 89 7.15 -0.43 13.71
C THR A 89 7.71 -0.77 12.33
N ALA A 90 8.98 -0.46 12.07
CA ALA A 90 9.60 -0.75 10.78
C ALA A 90 9.67 -2.26 10.53
N VAL A 91 9.98 -3.07 11.56
CA VAL A 91 10.04 -4.53 11.41
C VAL A 91 8.66 -5.11 11.11
N ALA A 92 7.63 -4.63 11.80
CA ALA A 92 6.26 -5.06 11.51
C ALA A 92 5.91 -4.73 10.06
N ALA A 93 6.20 -3.51 9.64
CA ALA A 93 5.93 -3.08 8.27
C ALA A 93 6.72 -3.90 7.25
N PHE A 94 7.95 -4.26 7.56
CA PHE A 94 8.74 -5.13 6.69
C PHE A 94 8.02 -6.45 6.44
N THR A 95 7.49 -7.07 7.49
CA THR A 95 6.74 -8.31 7.37
C THR A 95 5.56 -8.14 6.42
N TRP A 96 4.79 -7.06 6.60
CA TRP A 96 3.61 -6.80 5.77
C TRP A 96 3.96 -6.50 4.31
N VAL A 97 5.03 -5.75 4.09
CA VAL A 97 5.50 -5.44 2.74
C VAL A 97 5.97 -6.72 2.04
N GLU A 98 6.72 -7.58 2.77
CA GLU A 98 7.20 -8.81 2.18
C GLU A 98 6.07 -9.78 1.82
N ASP A 99 4.93 -9.71 2.51
CA ASP A 99 3.75 -10.49 2.11
C ASP A 99 3.35 -10.15 0.67
N VAL A 100 3.37 -8.88 0.31
CA VAL A 100 3.01 -8.44 -1.03
C VAL A 100 4.10 -8.82 -2.03
N LEU A 101 5.36 -8.59 -1.67
CA LEU A 101 6.49 -8.87 -2.57
C LEU A 101 6.67 -10.37 -2.78
N ALA A 102 6.43 -11.18 -1.74
CA ALA A 102 6.48 -12.63 -1.87
C ALA A 102 5.37 -13.14 -2.78
N GLY A 103 4.17 -12.54 -2.70
CA GLY A 103 3.08 -12.86 -3.60
C GLY A 103 3.47 -12.63 -5.05
N THR A 104 4.18 -11.54 -5.31
CA THR A 104 4.69 -11.23 -6.65
C THR A 104 5.69 -12.30 -7.10
N ARG A 105 6.61 -12.70 -6.21
CA ARG A 105 7.60 -13.74 -6.53
C ARG A 105 6.95 -15.09 -6.79
N LYS A 106 5.87 -15.41 -6.08
CA LYS A 106 5.16 -16.69 -6.26
C LYS A 106 4.53 -16.83 -7.63
N LYS A 107 4.33 -15.73 -8.34
CA LYS A 107 3.79 -15.76 -9.70
C LYS A 107 4.85 -16.14 -10.73
N THR A 108 6.11 -16.14 -10.34
CA THR A 108 7.19 -16.50 -11.24
C THR A 108 7.37 -18.01 -11.20
N PRO A 109 7.38 -18.67 -12.34
CA PRO A 109 7.64 -20.12 -12.36
C PRO A 109 8.97 -20.41 -11.71
N ARG A 110 9.01 -21.46 -10.93
CA ARG A 110 10.25 -21.88 -10.29
C ARG A 110 10.99 -22.88 -11.16
#